data_b23b280d50e64df5de7ac3ef24661041
#
_entry.id   b23b280d50e64df5de7ac3ef24661041
#
_cell.length_a   1.000
_cell.length_b   1.000
_cell.length_c   1.000
_cell.angle_alpha   90.00
_cell.angle_beta   90.00
_cell.angle_gamma   90.00
#
_symmetry.space_group_name_H-M   'P 1'
#
loop_
_entity.id
_entity.type
_entity.pdbx_description
1 polymer ?
#
loop_
_entity_poly.entity_id
_entity_poly.type
_entity_poly.pdbx_seq_one_letter_code
_entity_poly.pdbx_strand_id
1 'polypeptide(L)' 'IEQPVDLETLTQRFTQEVVGFIRAQPVDQPFFLLYATHAPHAYLAASPAFRGRSAGGLYGDMVEEFDGSVGELRKALRET' A
#
# COMPACT_ATOMS: atom_id res chain seq x y z
N ILE A 1 -14.62 -4.89 9.84
CA ILE A 1 -14.12 -5.64 8.68
C ILE A 1 -15.11 -5.53 7.54
N GLU A 2 -14.59 -5.14 6.39
CA GLU A 2 -15.39 -4.95 5.20
C GLU A 2 -15.64 -6.27 4.48
N GLN A 3 -16.89 -6.52 4.13
CA GLN A 3 -17.26 -7.69 3.33
C GLN A 3 -18.41 -7.29 2.42
N PRO A 4 -18.28 -7.49 1.08
CA PRO A 4 -17.10 -8.02 0.40
C PRO A 4 -15.95 -7.01 0.36
N VAL A 5 -14.73 -7.51 0.24
CA VAL A 5 -13.54 -6.66 0.14
C VAL A 5 -13.39 -6.18 -1.30
N ASP A 6 -13.12 -4.89 -1.46
CA ASP A 6 -12.80 -4.33 -2.79
C ASP A 6 -11.31 -4.48 -3.04
N LEU A 7 -10.94 -5.51 -3.81
CA LEU A 7 -9.55 -5.82 -4.06
C LEU A 7 -8.83 -4.74 -4.86
N GLU A 8 -9.57 -3.98 -5.68
CA GLU A 8 -8.93 -2.94 -6.51
C GLU A 8 -8.40 -1.78 -5.71
N THR A 9 -8.96 -1.52 -4.52
CA THR A 9 -8.53 -0.42 -3.67
C THR A 9 -7.83 -0.88 -2.41
N LEU A 10 -7.60 -2.19 -2.26
CA LEU A 10 -7.12 -2.74 -0.99
C LEU A 10 -5.72 -2.26 -0.63
N THR A 11 -4.78 -2.27 -1.60
CA THR A 11 -3.42 -1.78 -1.36
C THR A 11 -3.43 -0.32 -0.97
N GLN A 12 -4.23 0.49 -1.65
CA GLN A 12 -4.34 1.91 -1.34
C GLN A 12 -4.87 2.13 0.07
N ARG A 13 -5.86 1.36 0.48
CA ARG A 13 -6.46 1.48 1.80
C ARG A 13 -5.49 1.04 2.89
N PHE A 14 -4.76 -0.06 2.68
CA PHE A 14 -3.72 -0.48 3.62
C PHE A 14 -2.63 0.58 3.74
N THR A 15 -2.22 1.16 2.62
CA THR A 15 -1.20 2.21 2.62
C THR A 15 -1.66 3.40 3.46
N GLN A 16 -2.90 3.83 3.29
CA GLN A 16 -3.44 4.95 4.06
C GLN A 16 -3.46 4.67 5.56
N GLU A 17 -3.81 3.44 5.94
CA GLU A 17 -3.82 3.06 7.36
C GLU A 17 -2.41 3.07 7.94
N VAL A 18 -1.43 2.54 7.20
CA VAL A 18 -0.06 2.49 7.67
C VAL A 18 0.56 3.89 7.76
N VAL A 19 0.32 4.74 6.76
CA VAL A 19 0.79 6.11 6.78
C VAL A 19 0.19 6.86 7.97
N GLY A 20 -1.11 6.67 8.22
CA GLY A 20 -1.76 7.27 9.38
C GLY A 20 -1.13 6.83 10.69
N PHE A 21 -0.79 5.54 10.81
CA PHE A 21 -0.12 5.03 12.01
C PHE A 21 1.25 5.70 12.20
N ILE A 22 2.03 5.79 11.14
CA ILE A 22 3.37 6.40 11.21
C ILE A 22 3.27 7.86 11.64
N ARG A 23 2.35 8.61 11.03
CA ARG A 23 2.23 10.04 11.33
C ARG A 23 1.67 10.30 12.71
N ALA A 24 0.98 9.33 13.32
CA ALA A 24 0.43 9.47 14.66
C ALA A 24 1.45 9.20 15.75
N GLN A 25 2.63 8.65 15.42
CA GLN A 25 3.62 8.30 16.42
C GLN A 25 4.38 9.53 16.90
N PRO A 26 4.66 9.67 18.22
CA PRO A 26 5.50 10.77 18.72
C PRO A 26 6.89 10.72 18.10
N VAL A 27 7.43 11.90 17.79
CA VAL A 27 8.72 12.01 17.10
C VAL A 27 9.86 11.40 17.90
N ASP A 28 9.78 11.49 19.23
CA ASP A 28 10.84 11.04 20.13
C ASP A 28 10.64 9.62 20.62
N GLN A 29 9.67 8.89 20.07
CA GLN A 29 9.39 7.51 20.50
C GLN A 29 9.62 6.53 19.35
N PRO A 30 10.54 5.57 19.52
CA PRO A 30 10.70 4.54 18.49
C PRO A 30 9.47 3.63 18.44
N PHE A 31 9.18 3.08 17.26
CA PHE A 31 8.09 2.13 17.11
C PHE A 31 8.53 1.01 16.16
N PHE A 32 7.79 -0.09 16.21
CA PHE A 32 7.97 -1.22 15.31
C PHE A 32 6.67 -1.47 14.56
N LEU A 33 6.78 -1.63 13.24
CA LEU A 33 5.63 -1.89 12.38
C LEU A 33 6.01 -2.95 11.36
N LEU A 34 5.23 -4.03 11.33
CA LEU A 34 5.37 -5.05 10.29
C LEU A 34 4.29 -4.83 9.24
N TYR A 35 4.69 -4.51 8.01
CA TYR A 35 3.78 -4.30 6.91
C TYR A 35 3.77 -5.56 6.04
N ALA A 36 2.84 -6.46 6.32
CA ALA A 36 2.68 -7.70 5.57
C ALA A 36 1.56 -7.51 4.56
N THR A 37 1.94 -7.14 3.33
CA THR A 37 0.97 -6.84 2.30
C THR A 37 0.45 -8.11 1.63
N HIS A 38 -0.78 -8.03 1.10
CA HIS A 38 -1.37 -9.10 0.31
C HIS A 38 -0.80 -9.16 -1.10
N ALA A 39 -0.28 -8.05 -1.61
CA ALA A 39 0.26 -7.97 -2.97
C ALA A 39 1.67 -8.54 -3.01
N PRO A 40 2.09 -9.13 -4.12
CA PRO A 40 1.35 -9.38 -5.37
C PRO A 40 0.83 -10.82 -5.45
N HIS A 41 -0.14 -11.15 -4.65
CA HIS A 41 -0.73 -12.49 -4.60
C HIS A 41 -2.07 -12.53 -5.34
N ALA A 42 -2.48 -13.71 -5.75
CA ALA A 42 -3.80 -13.90 -6.32
C ALA A 42 -4.86 -13.63 -5.21
N TYR A 43 -5.99 -13.08 -5.51
CA TYR A 43 -6.46 -12.67 -6.84
C TYR A 43 -5.85 -11.33 -7.22
N LEU A 44 -5.48 -11.18 -8.52
CA LEU A 44 -4.82 -9.98 -8.99
C LEU A 44 -5.81 -8.83 -9.15
N ALA A 45 -5.43 -7.67 -8.62
CA ALA A 45 -6.22 -6.46 -8.77
C ALA A 45 -5.33 -5.25 -8.54
N ALA A 46 -5.64 -4.14 -9.21
CA ALA A 46 -4.93 -2.89 -9.05
C ALA A 46 -5.93 -1.75 -9.08
N SER A 47 -5.60 -0.66 -8.38
CA SER A 47 -6.45 0.53 -8.39
C SER A 47 -6.48 1.16 -9.78
N PRO A 48 -7.50 1.97 -10.08
CA PRO A 48 -7.58 2.61 -11.39
C PRO A 48 -6.34 3.43 -11.76
N ALA A 49 -5.64 3.99 -10.78
CA ALA A 49 -4.44 4.77 -11.04
C ALA A 49 -3.30 3.93 -11.62
N PHE A 50 -3.27 2.63 -11.33
CA PHE A 50 -2.19 1.74 -11.77
C PHE A 50 -2.64 0.76 -12.85
N ARG A 51 -3.93 0.56 -13.01
CA ARG A 51 -4.44 -0.42 -13.94
C ARG A 51 -4.07 -0.05 -15.37
N GLY A 52 -3.48 -1.01 -16.10
CA GLY A 52 -3.10 -0.82 -17.49
C GLY A 52 -1.80 -0.07 -17.70
N ARG A 53 -1.08 0.29 -16.66
CA ARG A 53 0.16 1.07 -16.79
C ARG A 53 1.39 0.21 -17.03
N SER A 54 1.38 -1.02 -16.54
CA SER A 54 2.54 -1.88 -16.61
C SER A 54 2.57 -2.66 -17.92
N ALA A 55 3.76 -2.88 -18.46
CA ALA A 55 3.96 -3.77 -19.59
C ALA A 55 3.76 -5.25 -19.20
N GLY A 56 3.76 -5.55 -17.90
CA GLY A 56 3.57 -6.90 -17.38
C GLY A 56 2.13 -7.29 -17.12
N GLY A 57 1.15 -6.49 -17.58
CA GLY A 57 -0.26 -6.79 -17.40
C GLY A 57 -0.72 -6.52 -15.97
N LEU A 58 -1.81 -7.18 -15.57
CA LEU A 58 -2.41 -6.92 -14.27
C LEU A 58 -1.46 -7.26 -13.11
N TYR A 59 -0.68 -8.33 -13.26
CA TYR A 59 0.32 -8.66 -12.24
C TYR A 59 1.33 -7.53 -12.08
N GLY A 60 1.85 -7.03 -13.22
CA GLY A 60 2.77 -5.89 -13.19
C GLY A 60 2.15 -4.64 -12.61
N ASP A 61 0.87 -4.38 -12.93
CA ASP A 61 0.14 -3.25 -12.35
C ASP A 61 0.10 -3.37 -10.84
N MET A 62 -0.17 -4.56 -10.32
CA MET A 62 -0.25 -4.81 -8.89
C MET A 62 1.10 -4.62 -8.21
N VAL A 63 2.19 -5.07 -8.86
CA VAL A 63 3.54 -4.89 -8.34
C VAL A 63 3.91 -3.40 -8.33
N GLU A 64 3.56 -2.66 -9.38
CA GLU A 64 3.83 -1.22 -9.42
C GLU A 64 3.07 -0.48 -8.32
N GLU A 65 1.84 -0.88 -8.05
CA GLU A 65 1.08 -0.27 -6.98
C GLU A 65 1.71 -0.57 -5.62
N PHE A 66 2.16 -1.80 -5.42
CA PHE A 66 2.86 -2.16 -4.19
C PHE A 66 4.13 -1.32 -4.03
N ASP A 67 4.91 -1.16 -5.10
CA ASP A 67 6.11 -0.33 -5.04
C ASP A 67 5.76 1.12 -4.70
N GLY A 68 4.69 1.64 -5.28
CA GLY A 68 4.21 2.98 -4.97
C GLY A 68 3.82 3.12 -3.49
N SER A 69 3.24 2.07 -2.91
CA SER A 69 2.87 2.10 -1.50
C SER A 69 4.10 2.19 -0.61
N VAL A 70 5.18 1.48 -0.95
CA VAL A 70 6.43 1.59 -0.21
C VAL A 70 6.99 3.02 -0.30
N GLY A 71 6.85 3.66 -1.46
CA GLY A 71 7.26 5.06 -1.62
C GLY A 71 6.50 5.99 -0.69
N GLU A 72 5.20 5.77 -0.53
CA GLU A 72 4.38 6.56 0.39
C GLU A 72 4.81 6.36 1.84
N LEU A 73 5.16 5.13 2.23
CA LEU A 73 5.65 4.85 3.57
C LEU A 73 6.97 5.56 3.83
N ARG A 74 7.89 5.54 2.86
CA ARG A 74 9.17 6.22 2.99
C ARG A 74 8.98 7.72 3.14
N LYS A 75 8.05 8.30 2.38
CA LYS A 75 7.73 9.70 2.48
C LYS A 75 7.21 10.05 3.86
N ALA A 76 6.29 9.25 4.40
CA ALA A 76 5.75 9.48 5.74
C ALA A 76 6.85 9.43 6.80
N LEU A 77 7.78 8.48 6.68
CA LEU A 77 8.89 8.37 7.63
C LEU A 77 9.81 9.58 7.58
N ARG A 78 10.06 10.13 6.38
CA ARG A 78 10.93 11.29 6.23
C ARG A 78 10.28 12.56 6.75
N GLU A 79 8.96 12.65 6.67
CA GLU A 79 8.24 13.86 7.07
C GLU A 79 7.94 13.91 8.56
N THR A 80 8.19 12.83 9.26
CA THR A 80 8.04 12.80 10.72
C THR A 80 9.40 12.69 11.39
#